data_7bd016a2d0052798b8ac1bb85bcff00e
#
_entry.id   7bd016a2d0052798b8ac1bb85bcff00e
#
_cell.length_a   1.000
_cell.length_b   1.000
_cell.length_c   1.000
_cell.angle_alpha   90.00
_cell.angle_beta   90.00
_cell.angle_gamma   90.00
#
_symmetry.space_group_name_H-M   'P 1'
#
loop_
_entity.id
_entity.type
_entity.pdbx_description
1 polymer ?
#
loop_
_entity_poly.entity_id
_entity_poly.type
_entity_poly.pdbx_seq_one_letter_code
_entity_poly.pdbx_strand_id
1 'polypeptide(L)'
;MNELNRRDFLKTTLAASATAALAAAIPAKGADAPAPAGEFIELRAYRLRPGASHALLDSYLENAFIPALNDRQIDSVGAFTEPESKDGPAVWVLMAHPSLESVAMIDASLNADPAIQGMGGAYLTSPTKDQPAFDRIDSWLFLPFSGLPRLAVPALARARKPRIFEMRTYESFSELKALKKVEMFNAGEIGVMQELSLSPVFYGQALLGRDLPQLTYMLCSPDLETHKKNWAAFGVHPTWVKLKNDPQYADTVSKITSRFLVPTAYSQI
;
A
#
# COMPACT_ATOMS: atom_id res chain seq x y z
N MET A 1 60.08 0.62 19.70
CA MET A 1 58.67 0.31 19.59
C MET A 1 58.00 1.00 20.75
N ASN A 2 57.47 2.22 20.52
CA ASN A 2 56.79 3.00 21.57
C ASN A 2 55.28 2.86 21.38
N GLU A 3 54.66 2.30 22.39
CA GLU A 3 53.18 2.25 22.47
C GLU A 3 52.64 3.65 22.69
N LEU A 4 51.85 4.14 21.72
CA LEU A 4 51.11 5.39 21.84
C LEU A 4 49.90 5.15 22.76
N ASN A 5 49.94 5.75 23.95
CA ASN A 5 48.93 5.64 24.98
C ASN A 5 47.71 6.49 24.63
N ARG A 6 46.52 5.90 24.67
CA ARG A 6 45.23 6.52 24.38
C ARG A 6 44.92 7.83 25.13
N ARG A 7 45.69 8.14 26.18
CA ARG A 7 45.51 9.35 27.00
C ARG A 7 46.16 10.60 26.41
N ASP A 8 47.08 10.45 25.46
CA ASP A 8 47.81 11.59 24.86
C ASP A 8 47.07 12.15 23.63
N PHE A 9 46.11 11.43 23.06
CA PHE A 9 45.27 11.88 21.94
C PHE A 9 44.24 12.95 22.36
N LEU A 10 43.84 12.99 23.63
CA LEU A 10 42.82 13.92 24.14
C LEU A 10 43.35 15.25 24.66
N LYS A 11 44.66 15.48 24.66
CA LYS A 11 45.27 16.73 25.18
C LYS A 11 45.77 17.70 24.13
N THR A 12 45.70 17.37 22.85
CA THR A 12 46.23 18.20 21.76
C THR A 12 45.20 18.96 20.93
N THR A 13 43.96 19.04 21.36
CA THR A 13 42.90 19.72 20.60
C THR A 13 42.31 20.92 21.33
N LEU A 14 43.11 21.62 22.16
CA LEU A 14 42.68 22.84 22.82
C LEU A 14 43.81 23.90 22.80
N ALA A 15 44.20 24.38 21.62
CA ALA A 15 44.83 25.68 21.50
C ALA A 15 44.85 26.12 20.02
N ALA A 16 44.24 27.28 19.78
CA ALA A 16 44.43 28.18 18.64
C ALA A 16 43.85 27.71 17.30
N SER A 17 42.87 28.36 16.73
CA SER A 17 42.99 29.67 16.07
C SER A 17 41.65 30.12 15.54
N ALA A 18 41.25 31.31 15.85
CA ALA A 18 40.24 32.06 15.11
C ALA A 18 40.74 32.35 13.68
N THR A 19 40.41 31.52 12.74
CA THR A 19 40.41 31.89 11.31
C THR A 19 38.98 31.82 10.83
N ALA A 20 38.44 32.99 10.48
CA ALA A 20 37.16 33.14 9.83
C ALA A 20 37.22 32.39 8.48
N ALA A 21 36.84 31.11 8.53
CA ALA A 21 36.46 30.39 7.33
C ALA A 21 35.08 30.87 6.94
N LEU A 22 35.01 31.63 5.85
CA LEU A 22 33.79 31.89 5.10
C LEU A 22 33.24 30.50 4.70
N ALA A 23 32.45 29.91 5.56
CA ALA A 23 31.62 28.77 5.19
C ALA A 23 30.62 29.31 4.15
N ALA A 24 30.96 29.12 2.87
CA ALA A 24 29.98 29.23 1.82
C ALA A 24 28.84 28.29 2.26
N ALA A 25 27.76 28.86 2.75
CA ALA A 25 26.52 28.17 2.98
C ALA A 25 26.14 27.57 1.63
N ILE A 26 26.37 26.27 1.46
CA ILE A 26 25.69 25.52 0.43
C ILE A 26 24.22 25.75 0.75
N PRO A 27 23.43 26.43 -0.09
CA PRO A 27 22.01 26.49 0.15
C PRO A 27 21.57 25.03 0.14
N ALA A 28 21.10 24.57 1.30
CA ALA A 28 20.31 23.37 1.35
C ALA A 28 19.12 23.65 0.44
N LYS A 29 19.20 23.16 -0.79
CA LYS A 29 18.11 23.17 -1.74
C LYS A 29 17.14 22.07 -1.30
N GLY A 30 16.68 22.16 -0.08
CA GLY A 30 15.45 21.61 0.39
C GLY A 30 14.38 22.51 -0.18
N ALA A 31 14.08 22.35 -1.47
CA ALA A 31 12.80 22.79 -1.93
C ALA A 31 11.80 22.06 -1.01
N ASP A 32 10.99 22.82 -0.29
CA ASP A 32 9.72 22.36 0.24
C ASP A 32 8.95 21.78 -0.95
N ALA A 33 9.22 20.51 -1.26
CA ALA A 33 8.30 19.75 -2.07
C ALA A 33 7.00 19.77 -1.25
N PRO A 34 5.90 20.34 -1.77
CA PRO A 34 4.65 20.32 -1.05
C PRO A 34 4.42 18.86 -0.63
N ALA A 35 4.15 18.66 0.66
CA ALA A 35 3.76 17.35 1.14
C ALA A 35 2.69 16.81 0.16
N PRO A 36 2.80 15.57 -0.31
CA PRO A 36 1.86 15.05 -1.28
C PRO A 36 0.45 15.32 -0.75
N ALA A 37 -0.35 16.08 -1.50
CA ALA A 37 -1.72 16.45 -1.13
C ALA A 37 -2.66 15.23 -1.22
N GLY A 38 -2.15 14.03 -0.93
CA GLY A 38 -2.77 12.73 -1.07
C GLY A 38 -2.70 11.93 0.23
N GLU A 39 -3.39 10.83 0.20
CA GLU A 39 -3.38 9.80 1.24
C GLU A 39 -2.15 8.91 1.08
N PHE A 40 -1.81 8.15 2.12
CA PHE A 40 -0.91 7.01 2.05
C PHE A 40 -1.75 5.74 2.09
N ILE A 41 -1.57 4.84 1.14
CA ILE A 41 -2.34 3.61 1.08
C ILE A 41 -1.57 2.50 1.79
N GLU A 42 -2.18 1.88 2.78
CA GLU A 42 -1.68 0.66 3.41
C GLU A 42 -2.53 -0.53 2.95
N LEU A 43 -1.85 -1.59 2.55
CA LEU A 43 -2.46 -2.88 2.24
C LEU A 43 -1.87 -3.92 3.20
N ARG A 44 -2.72 -4.56 4.01
CA ARG A 44 -2.34 -5.68 4.89
C ARG A 44 -2.89 -6.99 4.37
N ALA A 45 -2.10 -8.06 4.48
CA ALA A 45 -2.56 -9.42 4.28
C ALA A 45 -2.39 -10.20 5.59
N TYR A 46 -3.50 -10.55 6.23
CA TYR A 46 -3.52 -11.48 7.35
C TYR A 46 -3.45 -12.89 6.78
N ARG A 47 -2.27 -13.50 6.82
CA ARG A 47 -2.03 -14.86 6.34
C ARG A 47 -2.58 -15.87 7.34
N LEU A 48 -3.41 -16.78 6.86
CA LEU A 48 -4.06 -17.80 7.68
C LEU A 48 -3.46 -19.17 7.39
N ARG A 49 -3.57 -20.07 8.36
CA ARG A 49 -3.23 -21.48 8.14
C ARG A 49 -4.27 -22.14 7.21
N PRO A 50 -3.85 -23.04 6.31
CA PRO A 50 -4.79 -23.80 5.53
C PRO A 50 -5.83 -24.50 6.41
N GLY A 51 -7.12 -24.32 6.10
CA GLY A 51 -8.23 -24.88 6.88
C GLY A 51 -8.56 -24.16 8.19
N ALA A 52 -7.80 -23.12 8.58
CA ALA A 52 -8.15 -22.32 9.76
C ALA A 52 -9.40 -21.47 9.51
N SER A 53 -10.23 -21.35 10.54
CA SER A 53 -11.35 -20.40 10.52
C SER A 53 -10.81 -18.97 10.65
N HIS A 54 -11.34 -18.06 9.84
CA HIS A 54 -11.05 -16.63 9.96
C HIS A 54 -12.11 -15.85 10.77
N ALA A 55 -13.10 -16.57 11.36
CA ALA A 55 -14.23 -15.95 12.06
C ALA A 55 -13.79 -15.02 13.22
N LEU A 56 -12.71 -15.37 13.93
CA LEU A 56 -12.19 -14.54 15.01
C LEU A 56 -11.61 -13.23 14.48
N LEU A 57 -10.88 -13.30 13.37
CA LEU A 57 -10.34 -12.12 12.67
C LEU A 57 -11.47 -11.28 12.09
N ASP A 58 -12.46 -11.91 11.43
CA ASP A 58 -13.61 -11.19 10.86
C ASP A 58 -14.38 -10.43 11.94
N SER A 59 -14.67 -11.09 13.06
CA SER A 59 -15.37 -10.44 14.19
C SER A 59 -14.58 -9.21 14.71
N TYR A 60 -13.27 -9.32 14.81
CA TYR A 60 -12.42 -8.18 15.20
C TYR A 60 -12.44 -7.07 14.16
N LEU A 61 -12.26 -7.40 12.89
CA LEU A 61 -12.25 -6.40 11.81
C LEU A 61 -13.59 -5.67 11.72
N GLU A 62 -14.71 -6.41 11.77
CA GLU A 62 -16.06 -5.86 11.64
C GLU A 62 -16.47 -5.00 12.84
N ASN A 63 -16.25 -5.51 14.07
CA ASN A 63 -16.87 -4.93 15.26
C ASN A 63 -15.94 -4.00 16.07
N ALA A 64 -14.61 -4.07 15.84
CA ALA A 64 -13.64 -3.26 16.57
C ALA A 64 -12.73 -2.45 15.66
N PHE A 65 -11.99 -3.10 14.76
CA PHE A 65 -10.92 -2.47 14.00
C PHE A 65 -11.43 -1.43 13.01
N ILE A 66 -12.36 -1.78 12.11
CA ILE A 66 -12.88 -0.88 11.09
C ILE A 66 -13.63 0.31 11.70
N PRO A 67 -14.55 0.12 12.68
CA PRO A 67 -15.17 1.25 13.37
C PRO A 67 -14.14 2.20 14.02
N ALA A 68 -13.14 1.65 14.69
CA ALA A 68 -12.10 2.45 15.32
C ALA A 68 -11.19 3.20 14.32
N LEU A 69 -10.97 2.66 13.14
CA LEU A 69 -10.29 3.37 12.04
C LEU A 69 -11.13 4.55 11.55
N ASN A 70 -12.45 4.34 11.36
CA ASN A 70 -13.35 5.41 10.94
C ASN A 70 -13.40 6.56 11.96
N ASP A 71 -13.40 6.27 13.26
CA ASP A 71 -13.30 7.28 14.32
C ASP A 71 -11.99 8.09 14.25
N ARG A 72 -10.98 7.57 13.58
CA ARG A 72 -9.65 8.18 13.37
C ARG A 72 -9.45 8.74 11.96
N GLN A 73 -10.55 8.98 11.24
CA GLN A 73 -10.54 9.55 9.88
C GLN A 73 -9.87 8.65 8.83
N ILE A 74 -9.82 7.35 9.07
CA ILE A 74 -9.46 6.34 8.09
C ILE A 74 -10.77 5.70 7.63
N ASP A 75 -11.40 6.36 6.67
CA ASP A 75 -12.68 5.96 6.12
C ASP A 75 -12.52 5.01 4.93
N SER A 76 -13.61 4.34 4.55
CA SER A 76 -13.65 3.49 3.36
C SER A 76 -12.64 2.35 3.39
N VAL A 77 -12.60 1.63 4.50
CA VAL A 77 -11.72 0.47 4.68
C VAL A 77 -12.21 -0.70 3.85
N GLY A 78 -11.34 -1.23 2.97
CA GLY A 78 -11.60 -2.43 2.20
C GLY A 78 -11.19 -3.68 2.97
N ALA A 79 -12.06 -4.70 3.01
CA ALA A 79 -11.73 -6.01 3.55
C ALA A 79 -12.15 -7.09 2.55
N PHE A 80 -11.21 -7.98 2.20
CA PHE A 80 -11.40 -8.91 1.09
C PHE A 80 -10.84 -10.29 1.42
N THR A 81 -11.43 -11.32 0.79
CA THR A 81 -10.85 -12.66 0.71
C THR A 81 -10.37 -12.95 -0.71
N GLU A 82 -9.45 -13.91 -0.86
CA GLU A 82 -8.94 -14.40 -2.14
C GLU A 82 -9.34 -15.87 -2.30
N PRO A 83 -10.49 -16.19 -2.95
CA PRO A 83 -11.03 -17.55 -3.00
C PRO A 83 -10.09 -18.56 -3.68
N GLU A 84 -9.34 -18.13 -4.69
CA GLU A 84 -8.42 -18.96 -5.48
C GLU A 84 -6.94 -18.61 -5.21
N SER A 85 -6.61 -18.36 -3.93
CA SER A 85 -5.23 -18.01 -3.56
C SER A 85 -4.27 -19.17 -3.76
N LYS A 86 -3.18 -18.90 -4.50
CA LYS A 86 -2.06 -19.84 -4.66
C LYS A 86 -1.08 -19.81 -3.48
N ASP A 87 -1.10 -18.73 -2.70
CA ASP A 87 -0.18 -18.49 -1.57
C ASP A 87 -0.81 -18.85 -0.22
N GLY A 88 -1.93 -19.59 -0.24
CA GLY A 88 -2.72 -19.92 0.93
C GLY A 88 -3.76 -18.84 1.29
N PRO A 89 -4.66 -19.14 2.25
CA PRO A 89 -5.76 -18.26 2.60
C PRO A 89 -5.25 -16.98 3.25
N ALA A 90 -5.89 -15.85 2.91
CA ALA A 90 -5.60 -14.56 3.50
C ALA A 90 -6.86 -13.68 3.55
N VAL A 91 -6.94 -12.83 4.57
CA VAL A 91 -7.82 -11.67 4.60
C VAL A 91 -6.99 -10.43 4.28
N TRP A 92 -7.40 -9.72 3.25
CA TRP A 92 -6.74 -8.50 2.79
C TRP A 92 -7.48 -7.28 3.33
N VAL A 93 -6.74 -6.32 3.88
CA VAL A 93 -7.30 -5.06 4.40
C VAL A 93 -6.61 -3.89 3.72
N LEU A 94 -7.39 -3.01 3.12
CA LEU A 94 -6.96 -1.81 2.41
C LEU A 94 -7.39 -0.57 3.18
N MET A 95 -6.45 0.30 3.50
CA MET A 95 -6.65 1.51 4.29
C MET A 95 -6.01 2.72 3.62
N ALA A 96 -6.65 3.89 3.73
CA ALA A 96 -6.10 5.16 3.27
C ALA A 96 -5.82 6.06 4.48
N HIS A 97 -4.54 6.30 4.74
CA HIS A 97 -4.09 7.12 5.87
C HIS A 97 -3.90 8.58 5.44
N PRO A 98 -4.33 9.57 6.24
CA PRO A 98 -4.16 10.99 5.91
C PRO A 98 -2.70 11.45 5.98
N SER A 99 -1.82 10.70 6.65
CA SER A 99 -0.40 11.05 6.81
C SER A 99 0.46 9.83 7.17
N LEU A 100 1.79 9.95 7.02
CA LEU A 100 2.75 8.95 7.52
C LEU A 100 2.72 8.79 9.04
N GLU A 101 2.41 9.86 9.77
CA GLU A 101 2.21 9.79 11.21
C GLU A 101 1.03 8.89 11.56
N SER A 102 -0.08 9.00 10.83
CA SER A 102 -1.22 8.09 10.98
C SER A 102 -0.80 6.63 10.77
N VAL A 103 -0.03 6.33 9.71
CA VAL A 103 0.51 4.99 9.47
C VAL A 103 1.34 4.50 10.67
N ALA A 104 2.25 5.34 11.17
CA ALA A 104 3.16 4.98 12.25
C ALA A 104 2.47 4.76 13.60
N MET A 105 1.38 5.50 13.86
CA MET A 105 0.75 5.56 15.18
C MET A 105 -0.51 4.71 15.30
N ILE A 106 -1.10 4.26 14.18
CA ILE A 106 -2.44 3.65 14.21
C ILE A 106 -2.50 2.42 15.12
N ASP A 107 -1.60 1.47 14.98
CA ASP A 107 -1.62 0.24 15.76
C ASP A 107 -1.40 0.52 17.26
N ALA A 108 -0.49 1.42 17.61
CA ALA A 108 -0.25 1.82 18.99
C ALA A 108 -1.49 2.50 19.60
N SER A 109 -2.15 3.39 18.84
CA SER A 109 -3.35 4.09 19.28
C SER A 109 -4.54 3.15 19.49
N LEU A 110 -4.71 2.16 18.61
CA LEU A 110 -5.77 1.16 18.73
C LEU A 110 -5.52 0.23 19.93
N ASN A 111 -4.29 -0.24 20.11
CA ASN A 111 -3.95 -1.14 21.21
C ASN A 111 -3.97 -0.47 22.58
N ALA A 112 -3.83 0.85 22.64
CA ALA A 112 -3.95 1.63 23.89
C ALA A 112 -5.40 1.98 24.25
N ASP A 113 -6.36 1.77 23.34
CA ASP A 113 -7.76 2.16 23.53
C ASP A 113 -8.55 1.07 24.30
N PRO A 114 -9.02 1.33 25.53
CA PRO A 114 -9.77 0.34 26.31
C PRO A 114 -11.06 -0.15 25.64
N ALA A 115 -11.71 0.70 24.82
CA ALA A 115 -12.91 0.31 24.08
C ALA A 115 -12.56 -0.74 23.02
N ILE A 116 -11.46 -0.55 22.31
CA ILE A 116 -10.97 -1.52 21.31
C ILE A 116 -10.53 -2.81 21.98
N GLN A 117 -9.85 -2.74 23.12
CA GLN A 117 -9.48 -3.91 23.92
C GLN A 117 -10.72 -4.70 24.37
N GLY A 118 -11.79 -4.03 24.74
CA GLY A 118 -13.06 -4.66 25.13
C GLY A 118 -13.77 -5.32 23.94
N MET A 119 -13.93 -4.59 22.85
CA MET A 119 -14.63 -5.08 21.64
C MET A 119 -13.83 -6.15 20.87
N GLY A 120 -12.51 -5.98 20.79
CA GLY A 120 -11.60 -6.92 20.12
C GLY A 120 -11.16 -8.09 20.99
N GLY A 121 -11.64 -8.18 22.23
CA GLY A 121 -11.13 -9.00 23.34
C GLY A 121 -10.68 -10.40 22.96
N ALA A 122 -11.55 -11.22 22.36
CA ALA A 122 -11.21 -12.58 21.99
C ALA A 122 -10.07 -12.64 20.95
N TYR A 123 -10.09 -11.78 19.92
CA TYR A 123 -9.02 -11.71 18.93
C TYR A 123 -7.69 -11.26 19.55
N LEU A 124 -7.72 -10.30 20.47
CA LEU A 124 -6.51 -9.73 21.08
C LEU A 124 -5.89 -10.62 22.15
N THR A 125 -6.71 -11.41 22.89
CA THR A 125 -6.25 -12.11 24.11
C THR A 125 -6.34 -13.62 24.06
N SER A 126 -7.17 -14.21 23.17
CA SER A 126 -7.38 -15.66 23.13
C SER A 126 -6.44 -16.44 22.20
N PRO A 127 -5.77 -15.87 21.18
CA PRO A 127 -4.89 -16.63 20.34
C PRO A 127 -3.73 -17.26 21.11
N THR A 128 -3.46 -18.53 20.77
CA THR A 128 -2.37 -19.31 21.37
C THR A 128 -1.44 -19.82 20.26
N LYS A 129 -0.33 -20.45 20.66
CA LYS A 129 0.58 -21.10 19.72
C LYS A 129 -0.14 -22.13 18.83
N ASP A 130 -1.10 -22.85 19.38
CA ASP A 130 -1.81 -23.93 18.67
C ASP A 130 -3.02 -23.42 17.90
N GLN A 131 -3.61 -22.30 18.33
CA GLN A 131 -4.77 -21.65 17.72
C GLN A 131 -4.51 -20.15 17.52
N PRO A 132 -3.62 -19.79 16.61
CA PRO A 132 -3.38 -18.37 16.30
C PRO A 132 -4.53 -17.80 15.47
N ALA A 133 -4.83 -16.53 15.62
CA ALA A 133 -5.80 -15.83 14.78
C ALA A 133 -5.30 -15.64 13.33
N PHE A 134 -3.99 -15.62 13.14
CA PHE A 134 -3.30 -15.58 11.85
C PHE A 134 -1.86 -16.09 12.04
N ASP A 135 -1.18 -16.46 10.96
CA ASP A 135 0.23 -16.86 11.02
C ASP A 135 1.16 -15.64 10.99
N ARG A 136 0.84 -14.66 10.15
CA ARG A 136 1.60 -13.39 10.02
C ARG A 136 0.75 -12.33 9.35
N ILE A 137 1.16 -11.08 9.52
CA ILE A 137 0.68 -9.95 8.75
C ILE A 137 1.81 -9.52 7.81
N ASP A 138 1.51 -9.51 6.50
CA ASP A 138 2.34 -8.80 5.53
C ASP A 138 1.73 -7.42 5.32
N SER A 139 2.54 -6.36 5.28
CA SER A 139 2.06 -5.00 5.02
C SER A 139 2.89 -4.34 3.94
N TRP A 140 2.21 -3.54 3.11
CA TRP A 140 2.79 -2.67 2.09
C TRP A 140 2.27 -1.26 2.28
N LEU A 141 3.17 -0.30 2.11
CA LEU A 141 2.86 1.11 2.12
C LEU A 141 3.09 1.69 0.72
N PHE A 142 2.10 2.41 0.21
CA PHE A 142 2.14 2.97 -1.12
C PHE A 142 1.96 4.49 -1.12
N LEU A 143 2.71 5.14 -2.03
CA LEU A 143 2.46 6.50 -2.45
C LEU A 143 1.49 6.46 -3.65
N PRO A 144 0.29 7.04 -3.54
CA PRO A 144 -0.67 7.09 -4.64
C PRO A 144 -0.12 7.80 -5.87
N PHE A 145 -0.57 7.40 -7.05
CA PHE A 145 -0.23 8.08 -8.29
C PHE A 145 -0.91 9.43 -8.40
N SER A 146 -0.27 10.40 -9.05
CA SER A 146 -0.84 11.74 -9.26
C SER A 146 -2.17 11.72 -10.02
N GLY A 147 -2.37 10.74 -10.91
CA GLY A 147 -3.62 10.57 -11.65
C GLY A 147 -4.80 10.04 -10.81
N LEU A 148 -4.52 9.51 -9.61
CA LEU A 148 -5.54 9.11 -8.62
C LEU A 148 -4.92 9.25 -7.21
N PRO A 149 -4.81 10.48 -6.66
CA PRO A 149 -4.07 10.76 -5.44
C PRO A 149 -4.78 10.34 -4.15
N ARG A 150 -5.99 9.81 -4.26
CA ARG A 150 -6.82 9.32 -3.15
C ARG A 150 -7.47 8.00 -3.51
N LEU A 151 -7.78 7.22 -2.48
CA LEU A 151 -8.59 6.01 -2.61
C LEU A 151 -9.97 6.36 -3.13
N ALA A 152 -10.40 5.66 -4.20
CA ALA A 152 -11.71 5.85 -4.81
C ALA A 152 -12.64 4.68 -4.45
N VAL A 153 -13.76 4.99 -3.80
CA VAL A 153 -14.80 3.98 -3.55
C VAL A 153 -15.60 3.76 -4.82
N PRO A 154 -15.63 2.54 -5.40
CA PRO A 154 -16.38 2.27 -6.60
C PRO A 154 -17.90 2.51 -6.45
N ALA A 155 -18.59 2.89 -7.52
CA ALA A 155 -20.04 3.07 -7.49
C ALA A 155 -20.79 1.79 -7.08
N LEU A 156 -20.28 0.62 -7.48
CA LEU A 156 -20.84 -0.68 -7.10
C LEU A 156 -20.74 -0.90 -5.58
N ALA A 157 -19.64 -0.49 -4.95
CA ALA A 157 -19.46 -0.58 -3.50
C ALA A 157 -20.44 0.33 -2.77
N ARG A 158 -20.53 1.60 -3.18
CA ARG A 158 -21.54 2.56 -2.62
C ARG A 158 -22.97 2.06 -2.74
N ALA A 159 -23.27 1.40 -3.85
CA ALA A 159 -24.60 0.82 -4.11
C ALA A 159 -24.80 -0.57 -3.49
N ARG A 160 -23.79 -1.13 -2.79
CA ARG A 160 -23.76 -2.48 -2.20
C ARG A 160 -24.16 -3.57 -3.21
N LYS A 161 -23.75 -3.40 -4.47
CA LYS A 161 -24.00 -4.36 -5.55
C LYS A 161 -22.92 -5.45 -5.56
N PRO A 162 -23.22 -6.64 -6.14
CA PRO A 162 -22.21 -7.67 -6.41
C PRO A 162 -21.03 -7.07 -7.17
N ARG A 163 -19.83 -7.45 -6.77
CA ARG A 163 -18.58 -6.96 -7.36
C ARG A 163 -17.41 -7.87 -7.05
N ILE A 164 -16.42 -7.81 -7.91
CA ILE A 164 -15.11 -8.42 -7.72
C ILE A 164 -14.03 -7.35 -7.87
N PHE A 165 -12.86 -7.66 -7.34
CA PHE A 165 -11.69 -6.79 -7.48
C PHE A 165 -10.55 -7.57 -8.09
N GLU A 166 -9.83 -6.95 -9.03
CA GLU A 166 -8.53 -7.43 -9.46
C GLU A 166 -7.45 -6.54 -8.84
N MET A 167 -6.57 -7.14 -8.05
CA MET A 167 -5.36 -6.50 -7.52
C MET A 167 -4.18 -6.96 -8.34
N ARG A 168 -3.45 -6.02 -8.94
CA ARG A 168 -2.28 -6.31 -9.77
C ARG A 168 -1.05 -5.64 -9.20
N THR A 169 0.02 -6.43 -9.09
CA THR A 169 1.35 -5.96 -8.70
C THR A 169 2.30 -6.11 -9.87
N TYR A 170 3.03 -5.04 -10.19
CA TYR A 170 4.05 -5.01 -11.22
C TYR A 170 5.41 -4.75 -10.56
N GLU A 171 6.27 -5.77 -10.56
CA GLU A 171 7.66 -5.65 -10.18
C GLU A 171 8.46 -5.08 -11.35
N SER A 172 9.53 -4.36 -11.07
CA SER A 172 10.37 -3.72 -12.09
C SER A 172 11.83 -4.15 -11.95
N PHE A 173 12.61 -4.01 -13.04
CA PHE A 173 14.03 -4.37 -13.07
C PHE A 173 14.93 -3.39 -12.30
N SER A 174 14.46 -2.18 -12.01
CA SER A 174 15.13 -1.16 -11.22
C SER A 174 14.15 -0.09 -10.76
N GLU A 175 14.57 0.75 -9.81
CA GLU A 175 13.81 1.89 -9.30
C GLU A 175 13.45 2.88 -10.42
N LEU A 176 14.39 3.14 -11.34
CA LEU A 176 14.14 4.03 -12.48
C LEU A 176 13.08 3.43 -13.43
N LYS A 177 13.12 2.12 -13.67
CA LYS A 177 12.11 1.42 -14.49
C LYS A 177 10.74 1.45 -13.81
N ALA A 178 10.68 1.30 -12.49
CA ALA A 178 9.45 1.44 -11.72
C ALA A 178 8.86 2.86 -11.85
N LEU A 179 9.67 3.91 -11.70
CA LEU A 179 9.24 5.30 -11.91
C LEU A 179 8.74 5.54 -13.32
N LYS A 180 9.39 4.97 -14.34
CA LYS A 180 8.93 5.05 -15.74
C LYS A 180 7.60 4.33 -15.95
N LYS A 181 7.35 3.24 -15.26
CA LYS A 181 6.02 2.59 -15.32
C LYS A 181 4.95 3.44 -14.64
N VAL A 182 5.24 4.08 -13.50
CA VAL A 182 4.33 5.05 -12.86
C VAL A 182 4.03 6.22 -13.79
N GLU A 183 5.06 6.78 -14.46
CA GLU A 183 4.90 7.84 -15.46
C GLU A 183 3.96 7.40 -16.60
N MET A 184 4.12 6.17 -17.12
CA MET A 184 3.28 5.60 -18.17
C MET A 184 1.79 5.54 -17.74
N PHE A 185 1.51 5.11 -16.50
CA PHE A 185 0.15 5.11 -15.96
C PHE A 185 -0.45 6.53 -15.96
N ASN A 186 0.30 7.50 -15.44
CA ASN A 186 -0.16 8.89 -15.37
C ASN A 186 -0.27 9.55 -16.76
N ALA A 187 0.51 9.12 -17.74
CA ALA A 187 0.50 9.65 -19.11
C ALA A 187 -0.74 9.24 -19.93
N GLY A 188 -1.52 8.25 -19.47
CA GLY A 188 -2.75 7.88 -20.17
C GLY A 188 -3.37 6.54 -19.79
N GLU A 189 -2.61 5.61 -19.20
CA GLU A 189 -3.11 4.27 -18.88
C GLU A 189 -4.30 4.33 -17.91
N ILE A 190 -4.24 5.22 -16.89
CA ILE A 190 -5.34 5.47 -15.94
C ILE A 190 -6.59 5.96 -16.66
N GLY A 191 -6.45 6.92 -17.59
CA GLY A 191 -7.58 7.47 -18.34
C GLY A 191 -8.29 6.41 -19.18
N VAL A 192 -7.52 5.55 -19.87
CA VAL A 192 -8.08 4.43 -20.63
C VAL A 192 -8.85 3.45 -19.75
N MET A 193 -8.30 3.11 -18.57
CA MET A 193 -8.99 2.21 -17.62
C MET A 193 -10.33 2.81 -17.16
N GLN A 194 -10.36 4.11 -16.85
CA GLN A 194 -11.57 4.80 -16.43
C GLN A 194 -12.61 4.83 -17.56
N GLU A 195 -12.21 5.18 -18.80
CA GLU A 195 -13.07 5.21 -19.99
C GLU A 195 -13.71 3.84 -20.23
N LEU A 196 -12.96 2.77 -20.06
CA LEU A 196 -13.42 1.40 -20.29
C LEU A 196 -14.08 0.76 -19.05
N SER A 197 -14.46 1.55 -18.06
CA SER A 197 -15.14 1.08 -16.85
C SER A 197 -14.36 0.00 -16.06
N LEU A 198 -13.04 -0.02 -16.18
CA LEU A 198 -12.15 -0.70 -15.26
C LEU A 198 -11.99 0.20 -14.01
N SER A 199 -13.05 0.24 -13.18
CA SER A 199 -13.21 1.20 -12.09
C SER A 199 -12.06 1.12 -11.06
N PRO A 200 -11.12 2.07 -11.05
CA PRO A 200 -9.98 2.01 -10.14
C PRO A 200 -10.40 2.28 -8.70
N VAL A 201 -9.73 1.60 -7.77
CA VAL A 201 -9.81 1.83 -6.32
C VAL A 201 -8.59 2.63 -5.87
N PHE A 202 -7.39 2.21 -6.26
CA PHE A 202 -6.15 2.94 -6.05
C PHE A 202 -5.09 2.51 -7.07
N TYR A 203 -4.10 3.36 -7.26
CA TYR A 203 -2.81 3.06 -7.88
C TYR A 203 -1.73 3.56 -6.92
N GLY A 204 -0.74 2.72 -6.61
CA GLY A 204 0.29 3.08 -5.65
C GLY A 204 1.68 2.55 -6.03
N GLN A 205 2.69 3.43 -5.90
CA GLN A 205 4.09 3.04 -5.89
C GLN A 205 4.45 2.54 -4.50
N ALA A 206 4.97 1.34 -4.36
CA ALA A 206 5.37 0.81 -3.07
C ALA A 206 6.59 1.58 -2.51
N LEU A 207 6.42 2.10 -1.30
CA LEU A 207 7.49 2.70 -0.50
C LEU A 207 8.15 1.66 0.40
N LEU A 208 7.34 0.77 0.95
CA LEU A 208 7.74 -0.32 1.85
C LEU A 208 6.94 -1.58 1.52
N GLY A 209 7.51 -2.74 1.86
CA GLY A 209 6.91 -4.04 1.63
C GLY A 209 7.92 -5.01 1.04
N ARG A 210 7.40 -6.12 0.48
CA ARG A 210 8.21 -7.13 -0.20
C ARG A 210 8.26 -6.86 -1.71
N ASP A 211 9.21 -7.50 -2.38
CA ASP A 211 9.31 -7.55 -3.84
C ASP A 211 9.48 -6.16 -4.49
N LEU A 212 10.26 -5.28 -3.85
CA LEU A 212 10.59 -3.95 -4.37
C LEU A 212 11.67 -4.01 -5.45
N PRO A 213 11.69 -3.08 -6.43
CA PRO A 213 10.74 -1.99 -6.61
C PRO A 213 9.47 -2.47 -7.34
N GLN A 214 8.31 -2.04 -6.85
CA GLN A 214 7.02 -2.43 -7.41
C GLN A 214 5.98 -1.31 -7.33
N LEU A 215 4.93 -1.44 -8.14
CA LEU A 215 3.66 -0.73 -8.00
C LEU A 215 2.53 -1.74 -7.85
N THR A 216 1.48 -1.34 -7.15
CA THR A 216 0.24 -2.13 -7.03
C THR A 216 -0.96 -1.25 -7.29
N TYR A 217 -1.98 -1.82 -7.91
CA TYR A 217 -3.25 -1.16 -8.11
C TYR A 217 -4.42 -2.14 -8.00
N MET A 218 -5.61 -1.59 -7.78
CA MET A 218 -6.83 -2.38 -7.66
C MET A 218 -7.94 -1.81 -8.53
N LEU A 219 -8.62 -2.67 -9.25
CA LEU A 219 -9.75 -2.37 -10.13
C LEU A 219 -10.99 -3.11 -9.66
N CYS A 220 -12.16 -2.49 -9.81
CA CYS A 220 -13.46 -3.07 -9.45
C CYS A 220 -14.28 -3.33 -10.71
N SER A 221 -14.96 -4.48 -10.76
CA SER A 221 -15.88 -4.85 -11.82
C SER A 221 -17.10 -5.57 -11.25
N PRO A 222 -18.26 -5.58 -11.94
CA PRO A 222 -19.44 -6.28 -11.44
C PRO A 222 -19.22 -7.79 -11.35
N ASP A 223 -18.48 -8.35 -12.32
CA ASP A 223 -18.19 -9.78 -12.45
C ASP A 223 -16.95 -10.00 -13.31
N LEU A 224 -16.47 -11.25 -13.36
CA LEU A 224 -15.26 -11.64 -14.08
C LEU A 224 -15.43 -11.56 -15.61
N GLU A 225 -16.63 -11.79 -16.14
CA GLU A 225 -16.91 -11.74 -17.58
C GLU A 225 -16.79 -10.30 -18.09
N THR A 226 -17.48 -9.39 -17.43
CA THR A 226 -17.40 -7.93 -17.71
C THR A 226 -15.97 -7.43 -17.58
N HIS A 227 -15.26 -7.87 -16.52
CA HIS A 227 -13.86 -7.53 -16.31
C HIS A 227 -12.96 -7.95 -17.48
N LYS A 228 -13.06 -9.20 -17.92
CA LYS A 228 -12.30 -9.73 -19.08
C LYS A 228 -12.63 -8.98 -20.37
N LYS A 229 -13.89 -8.67 -20.60
CA LYS A 229 -14.33 -7.89 -21.77
C LYS A 229 -13.68 -6.48 -21.77
N ASN A 230 -13.69 -5.80 -20.64
CA ASN A 230 -13.11 -4.46 -20.52
C ASN A 230 -11.57 -4.50 -20.69
N TRP A 231 -10.90 -5.53 -20.16
CA TRP A 231 -9.48 -5.74 -20.43
C TRP A 231 -9.14 -6.04 -21.90
N ALA A 232 -10.00 -6.78 -22.59
CA ALA A 232 -9.82 -7.02 -24.02
C ALA A 232 -9.91 -5.70 -24.81
N ALA A 233 -10.90 -4.82 -24.46
CA ALA A 233 -11.02 -3.50 -25.04
C ALA A 233 -9.79 -2.61 -24.73
N PHE A 234 -9.27 -2.66 -23.48
CA PHE A 234 -8.06 -1.96 -23.08
C PHE A 234 -6.87 -2.35 -23.96
N GLY A 235 -6.69 -3.64 -24.22
CA GLY A 235 -5.55 -4.18 -24.98
C GLY A 235 -5.40 -3.63 -26.41
N VAL A 236 -6.53 -3.19 -27.00
CA VAL A 236 -6.59 -2.64 -28.38
C VAL A 236 -6.83 -1.12 -28.41
N HIS A 237 -6.96 -0.48 -27.26
CA HIS A 237 -7.22 0.95 -27.18
C HIS A 237 -6.07 1.77 -27.78
N PRO A 238 -6.31 2.76 -28.66
CA PRO A 238 -5.25 3.50 -29.36
C PRO A 238 -4.20 4.14 -28.44
N THR A 239 -4.66 4.75 -27.34
CA THR A 239 -3.74 5.35 -26.33
C THR A 239 -2.85 4.31 -25.69
N TRP A 240 -3.40 3.15 -25.30
CA TRP A 240 -2.61 2.05 -24.75
C TRP A 240 -1.60 1.52 -25.77
N VAL A 241 -2.03 1.30 -27.02
CA VAL A 241 -1.16 0.82 -28.10
C VAL A 241 0.00 1.79 -28.33
N LYS A 242 -0.26 3.10 -28.29
CA LYS A 242 0.80 4.12 -28.37
C LYS A 242 1.76 4.02 -27.19
N LEU A 243 1.26 4.00 -25.96
CA LEU A 243 2.08 3.96 -24.76
C LEU A 243 2.96 2.70 -24.68
N LYS A 244 2.37 1.52 -24.92
CA LYS A 244 3.11 0.26 -24.83
C LYS A 244 4.22 0.10 -25.88
N ASN A 245 4.14 0.83 -26.99
CA ASN A 245 5.13 0.83 -28.06
C ASN A 245 6.13 1.99 -27.98
N ASP A 246 5.98 2.88 -26.99
CA ASP A 246 6.93 3.97 -26.78
C ASP A 246 8.22 3.42 -26.15
N PRO A 247 9.40 3.59 -26.82
CA PRO A 247 10.67 3.07 -26.32
C PRO A 247 11.05 3.51 -24.92
N GLN A 248 10.57 4.69 -24.46
CA GLN A 248 10.87 5.19 -23.12
C GLN A 248 10.28 4.30 -22.01
N TYR A 249 9.22 3.53 -22.32
CA TYR A 249 8.54 2.62 -21.38
C TYR A 249 8.93 1.16 -21.58
N ALA A 250 9.90 0.87 -22.46
CA ALA A 250 10.36 -0.49 -22.69
C ALA A 250 10.99 -1.08 -21.42
N ASP A 251 10.74 -2.37 -21.19
CA ASP A 251 11.31 -3.15 -20.09
C ASP A 251 11.06 -2.53 -18.70
N THR A 252 9.90 -1.93 -18.50
CA THR A 252 9.54 -1.31 -17.20
C THR A 252 8.95 -2.31 -16.21
N VAL A 253 8.55 -3.51 -16.65
CA VAL A 253 7.92 -4.54 -15.83
C VAL A 253 8.70 -5.85 -15.97
N SER A 254 9.16 -6.41 -14.85
CA SER A 254 9.86 -7.69 -14.77
C SER A 254 8.92 -8.86 -14.47
N LYS A 255 7.88 -8.61 -13.66
CA LYS A 255 6.89 -9.63 -13.29
C LYS A 255 5.54 -8.98 -13.00
N ILE A 256 4.48 -9.69 -13.33
CA ILE A 256 3.10 -9.31 -13.03
C ILE A 256 2.48 -10.39 -12.17
N THR A 257 1.92 -9.98 -11.04
CA THR A 257 1.05 -10.83 -10.22
C THR A 257 -0.37 -10.25 -10.25
N SER A 258 -1.37 -11.09 -10.52
CA SER A 258 -2.78 -10.73 -10.51
C SER A 258 -3.52 -11.61 -9.51
N ARG A 259 -4.38 -11.00 -8.67
CA ARG A 259 -5.21 -11.64 -7.66
C ARG A 259 -6.64 -11.17 -7.81
N PHE A 260 -7.58 -12.11 -7.78
CA PHE A 260 -8.99 -11.77 -7.72
C PHE A 260 -9.49 -11.85 -6.27
N LEU A 261 -10.09 -10.77 -5.83
CA LEU A 261 -10.55 -10.59 -4.46
C LEU A 261 -12.07 -10.41 -4.43
N VAL A 262 -12.69 -10.94 -3.39
CA VAL A 262 -14.13 -10.79 -3.11
C VAL A 262 -14.27 -10.02 -1.80
N PRO A 263 -15.10 -8.96 -1.76
CA PRO A 263 -15.27 -8.19 -0.53
C PRO A 263 -15.99 -9.02 0.52
N THR A 264 -15.59 -8.89 1.78
CA THR A 264 -16.34 -9.42 2.92
C THR A 264 -17.65 -8.65 3.12
N ALA A 265 -18.57 -9.18 3.92
CA ALA A 265 -19.84 -8.53 4.21
C ALA A 265 -19.66 -7.16 4.89
N TYR A 266 -18.60 -6.99 5.67
CA TYR A 266 -18.25 -5.77 6.41
C TYR A 266 -17.29 -4.84 5.65
N SER A 267 -16.86 -5.19 4.43
CA SER A 267 -16.04 -4.30 3.59
C SER A 267 -16.80 -3.02 3.24
N GLN A 268 -16.14 -1.88 3.39
CA GLN A 268 -16.70 -0.57 3.03
C GLN A 268 -16.45 -0.22 1.55
N ILE A 269 -15.63 -1.03 0.87
CA ILE A 269 -15.28 -0.88 -0.55
C ILE A 269 -15.85 -2.03 -1.38
#